data_f370fb3e4f69162979ba27815c6d4fab
#
_entry.id   f370fb3e4f69162979ba27815c6d4fab
#
_cell.length_a   1.000
_cell.length_b   1.000
_cell.length_c   1.000
_cell.angle_alpha   90.00
_cell.angle_beta   90.00
_cell.angle_gamma   90.00
#
_symmetry.space_group_name_H-M   'P 1'
#
loop_
_entity.id
_entity.type
_entity.pdbx_description
1 polymer ?
#
loop_
_entity_poly.entity_id
_entity_poly.type
_entity_poly.pdbx_seq_one_letter_code
_entity_poly.pdbx_strand_id
1 'polypeptide(L)'
;MNTQFAIRPFRQEDLPAVLELFWETVHTVNVDAYSAGQLDAWAPADPDIQAWKTSLAAHRAYVAVDDADKLVGFGDIAQGHIDRLYVRASCLGQGVGSALLHVLERDAPRPLDVEASITAKPFFERHGYRAVARQTVTRRGIELTNYRMVKRG
;
A
#
# COMPACT_ATOMS: atom_id res chain seq x y z
N MET A 1 0.30 -13.84 19.54
CA MET A 1 -0.17 -14.86 18.61
C MET A 1 -0.23 -14.29 17.20
N ASN A 2 0.36 -14.97 16.22
CA ASN A 2 0.37 -14.47 14.85
C ASN A 2 -0.98 -14.67 14.18
N THR A 3 -1.40 -13.67 13.40
CA THR A 3 -2.60 -13.78 12.59
C THR A 3 -2.34 -14.77 11.45
N GLN A 4 -3.24 -15.76 11.30
CA GLN A 4 -3.23 -16.62 10.12
C GLN A 4 -3.86 -15.85 8.98
N PHE A 5 -3.24 -15.88 7.81
CA PHE A 5 -3.76 -15.16 6.65
C PHE A 5 -3.50 -15.91 5.34
N ALA A 6 -4.27 -15.58 4.33
CA ALA A 6 -4.06 -16.09 2.97
C ALA A 6 -4.13 -14.92 1.98
N ILE A 7 -3.40 -15.04 0.87
CA ILE A 7 -3.40 -14.03 -0.20
C ILE A 7 -4.23 -14.56 -1.36
N ARG A 8 -5.09 -13.71 -1.88
CA ARG A 8 -5.89 -14.02 -3.07
C ARG A 8 -6.04 -12.80 -3.96
N PRO A 9 -6.42 -12.98 -5.23
CA PRO A 9 -6.69 -11.83 -6.09
C PRO A 9 -7.82 -10.96 -5.55
N PHE A 10 -7.69 -9.66 -5.78
CA PHE A 10 -8.75 -8.69 -5.47
C PHE A 10 -10.00 -8.97 -6.30
N ARG A 11 -11.17 -8.77 -5.69
CA ARG A 11 -12.48 -8.84 -6.33
C ARG A 11 -13.21 -7.53 -6.12
N GLN A 12 -14.14 -7.20 -7.01
CA GLN A 12 -14.87 -5.93 -6.90
C GLN A 12 -15.62 -5.79 -5.57
N GLU A 13 -16.15 -6.88 -5.02
CA GLU A 13 -16.81 -6.87 -3.73
C GLU A 13 -15.89 -6.57 -2.55
N ASP A 14 -14.57 -6.63 -2.75
CA ASP A 14 -13.59 -6.26 -1.71
C ASP A 14 -13.44 -4.74 -1.56
N LEU A 15 -13.92 -3.94 -2.52
CA LEU A 15 -13.62 -2.51 -2.56
C LEU A 15 -13.99 -1.76 -1.28
N PRO A 16 -15.18 -1.95 -0.69
CA PRO A 16 -15.51 -1.25 0.56
C PRO A 16 -14.51 -1.55 1.68
N ALA A 17 -14.09 -2.81 1.82
CA ALA A 17 -13.10 -3.21 2.84
C ALA A 17 -11.71 -2.65 2.53
N VAL A 18 -11.32 -2.59 1.26
CA VAL A 18 -10.05 -1.99 0.84
C VAL A 18 -10.01 -0.50 1.19
N LEU A 19 -11.10 0.23 0.90
CA LEU A 19 -11.18 1.66 1.20
C LEU A 19 -11.13 1.92 2.71
N GLU A 20 -11.83 1.12 3.50
CA GLU A 20 -11.79 1.21 4.96
C GLU A 20 -10.38 0.96 5.48
N LEU A 21 -9.72 -0.10 5.02
CA LEU A 21 -8.38 -0.45 5.44
C LEU A 21 -7.38 0.65 5.07
N PHE A 22 -7.49 1.19 3.86
CA PHE A 22 -6.64 2.29 3.40
C PHE A 22 -6.77 3.50 4.32
N TRP A 23 -8.00 3.95 4.58
CA TRP A 23 -8.25 5.10 5.45
C TRP A 23 -7.70 4.87 6.85
N GLU A 24 -8.05 3.73 7.46
CA GLU A 24 -7.61 3.38 8.80
C GLU A 24 -6.09 3.32 8.90
N THR A 25 -5.44 2.66 7.94
CA THR A 25 -3.99 2.47 7.97
C THR A 25 -3.25 3.79 7.81
N VAL A 26 -3.66 4.62 6.84
CA VAL A 26 -3.02 5.92 6.64
C VAL A 26 -3.14 6.78 7.89
N HIS A 27 -4.33 6.83 8.50
CA HIS A 27 -4.59 7.67 9.67
C HIS A 27 -4.07 7.10 10.99
N THR A 28 -3.61 5.85 11.01
CA THR A 28 -3.10 5.20 12.23
C THR A 28 -1.59 5.03 12.18
N VAL A 29 -1.06 4.47 11.10
CA VAL A 29 0.35 4.06 11.01
C VAL A 29 1.28 5.25 10.73
N ASN A 30 0.77 6.31 10.12
CA ASN A 30 1.58 7.43 9.62
C ASN A 30 1.53 8.68 10.49
N VAL A 31 0.92 8.61 11.67
CA VAL A 31 0.68 9.79 12.51
C VAL A 31 1.96 10.45 13.02
N ASP A 32 3.05 9.70 13.13
CA ASP A 32 4.33 10.24 13.61
C ASP A 32 5.12 10.96 12.52
N ALA A 33 4.81 10.68 11.24
CA ALA A 33 5.57 11.20 10.11
C ALA A 33 4.84 12.30 9.34
N TYR A 34 3.53 12.42 9.48
CA TYR A 34 2.70 13.34 8.70
C TYR A 34 1.69 14.04 9.60
N SER A 35 1.37 15.30 9.26
CA SER A 35 0.36 16.08 9.98
C SER A 35 -1.05 15.55 9.69
N ALA A 36 -2.01 15.95 10.53
CA ALA A 36 -3.41 15.60 10.33
C ALA A 36 -3.94 16.07 8.97
N GLY A 37 -3.57 17.29 8.55
CA GLY A 37 -3.96 17.80 7.23
C GLY A 37 -3.37 17.01 6.08
N GLN A 38 -2.11 16.55 6.22
CA GLN A 38 -1.47 15.70 5.22
C GLN A 38 -2.16 14.34 5.14
N LEU A 39 -2.50 13.74 6.28
CA LEU A 39 -3.20 12.44 6.30
C LEU A 39 -4.58 12.55 5.66
N ASP A 40 -5.31 13.62 5.94
CA ASP A 40 -6.63 13.85 5.32
C ASP A 40 -6.55 14.06 3.81
N ALA A 41 -5.48 14.70 3.35
CA ALA A 41 -5.27 14.91 1.91
C ALA A 41 -4.89 13.60 1.20
N TRP A 42 -4.11 12.76 1.86
CA TRP A 42 -3.67 11.46 1.35
C TRP A 42 -4.84 10.46 1.33
N ALA A 43 -5.58 10.36 2.44
CA ALA A 43 -6.70 9.43 2.57
C ALA A 43 -7.92 10.21 3.10
N PRO A 44 -8.65 10.91 2.21
CA PRO A 44 -9.83 11.65 2.62
C PRO A 44 -10.98 10.73 3.01
N ALA A 45 -11.87 11.24 3.87
CA ALA A 45 -13.05 10.49 4.28
C ALA A 45 -14.04 10.26 3.13
N ASP A 46 -13.95 11.08 2.06
CA ASP A 46 -14.79 10.99 0.87
C ASP A 46 -13.93 10.62 -0.35
N PRO A 47 -13.44 9.36 -0.44
CA PRO A 47 -12.57 8.98 -1.55
C PRO A 47 -13.31 8.98 -2.89
N ASP A 48 -12.57 9.18 -3.98
CA ASP A 48 -13.10 9.05 -5.34
C ASP A 48 -13.23 7.56 -5.67
N ILE A 49 -14.39 7.00 -5.40
CA ILE A 49 -14.66 5.57 -5.56
C ILE A 49 -14.48 5.12 -7.01
N GLN A 50 -14.90 5.93 -7.97
CA GLN A 50 -14.77 5.57 -9.38
C GLN A 50 -13.30 5.51 -9.81
N ALA A 51 -12.47 6.44 -9.33
CA ALA A 51 -11.03 6.42 -9.59
C ALA A 51 -10.37 5.17 -9.00
N TRP A 52 -10.79 4.75 -7.80
CA TRP A 52 -10.31 3.52 -7.19
C TRP A 52 -10.70 2.28 -8.02
N LYS A 53 -11.95 2.21 -8.46
CA LYS A 53 -12.41 1.09 -9.31
C LYS A 53 -11.61 0.99 -10.59
N THR A 54 -11.43 2.10 -11.27
CA THR A 54 -10.68 2.16 -12.53
C THR A 54 -9.23 1.72 -12.34
N SER A 55 -8.58 2.25 -11.30
CA SER A 55 -7.20 1.94 -10.99
C SER A 55 -7.00 0.44 -10.66
N LEU A 56 -7.81 -0.10 -9.76
CA LEU A 56 -7.69 -1.51 -9.37
C LEU A 56 -8.00 -2.47 -10.50
N ALA A 57 -8.95 -2.11 -11.39
CA ALA A 57 -9.27 -2.94 -12.56
C ALA A 57 -8.14 -2.96 -13.58
N ALA A 58 -7.34 -1.89 -13.66
CA ALA A 58 -6.22 -1.79 -14.59
C ALA A 58 -4.93 -2.45 -14.06
N HIS A 59 -4.86 -2.74 -12.76
CA HIS A 59 -3.67 -3.28 -12.11
C HIS A 59 -3.84 -4.74 -11.72
N ARG A 60 -2.71 -5.41 -11.43
CA ARG A 60 -2.76 -6.69 -10.70
C ARG A 60 -2.88 -6.35 -9.22
N ALA A 61 -3.98 -6.73 -8.62
CA ALA A 61 -4.31 -6.40 -7.25
C ALA A 61 -4.56 -7.66 -6.43
N TYR A 62 -4.09 -7.65 -5.19
CA TYR A 62 -4.22 -8.78 -4.27
C TYR A 62 -4.63 -8.29 -2.90
N VAL A 63 -5.35 -9.15 -2.18
CA VAL A 63 -5.75 -8.90 -0.80
C VAL A 63 -5.23 -10.02 0.10
N ALA A 64 -4.98 -9.69 1.36
CA ALA A 64 -4.69 -10.66 2.41
C ALA A 64 -5.90 -10.71 3.34
N VAL A 65 -6.40 -11.90 3.62
CA VAL A 65 -7.55 -12.10 4.49
C VAL A 65 -7.19 -13.06 5.62
N ASP A 66 -7.77 -12.84 6.79
CA ASP A 66 -7.55 -13.72 7.94
C ASP A 66 -8.53 -14.91 7.94
N ASP A 67 -8.48 -15.74 8.99
CA ASP A 67 -9.33 -16.93 9.11
C ASP A 67 -10.83 -16.61 9.17
N ALA A 68 -11.17 -15.38 9.55
CA ALA A 68 -12.56 -14.90 9.58
C ALA A 68 -12.97 -14.20 8.27
N ASP A 69 -12.13 -14.33 7.22
CA ASP A 69 -12.34 -13.67 5.92
C ASP A 69 -12.32 -12.14 6.00
N LYS A 70 -11.67 -11.59 7.04
CA LYS A 70 -11.51 -10.15 7.20
C LYS A 70 -10.25 -9.68 6.48
N LEU A 71 -10.33 -8.58 5.74
CA LEU A 71 -9.19 -7.99 5.07
C LEU A 71 -8.17 -7.47 6.07
N VAL A 72 -6.92 -7.92 5.93
CA VAL A 72 -5.80 -7.48 6.78
C VAL A 72 -4.71 -6.77 6.00
N GLY A 73 -4.79 -6.77 4.67
CA GLY A 73 -3.85 -6.05 3.80
C GLY A 73 -4.28 -6.08 2.36
N PHE A 74 -3.70 -5.20 1.55
CA PHE A 74 -3.88 -5.22 0.10
C PHE A 74 -2.72 -4.54 -0.59
N GLY A 75 -2.56 -4.82 -1.88
CA GLY A 75 -1.58 -4.14 -2.71
C GLY A 75 -1.89 -4.30 -4.18
N ASP A 76 -1.36 -3.41 -5.00
CA ASP A 76 -1.50 -3.50 -6.44
C ASP A 76 -0.26 -3.00 -7.17
N ILE A 77 -0.08 -3.48 -8.39
CA ILE A 77 1.11 -3.22 -9.20
C ILE A 77 0.70 -3.06 -10.67
N ALA A 78 1.37 -2.14 -11.36
CA ALA A 78 1.21 -1.93 -12.80
C ALA A 78 2.59 -1.89 -13.44
N GLN A 79 2.94 -2.92 -14.21
CA GLN A 79 4.18 -2.98 -15.01
C GLN A 79 5.44 -2.64 -14.20
N GLY A 80 5.58 -3.25 -13.02
CA GLY A 80 6.74 -3.04 -12.17
C GLY A 80 6.64 -1.87 -11.20
N HIS A 81 5.62 -1.02 -11.33
CA HIS A 81 5.35 0.06 -10.38
C HIS A 81 4.33 -0.37 -9.34
N ILE A 82 4.78 -0.46 -8.09
CA ILE A 82 3.89 -0.76 -6.97
C ILE A 82 3.14 0.52 -6.62
N ASP A 83 1.82 0.48 -6.82
CA ASP A 83 0.99 1.66 -6.58
C ASP A 83 0.55 1.75 -5.12
N ARG A 84 0.16 0.62 -4.53
CA ARG A 84 -0.30 0.57 -3.14
C ARG A 84 0.18 -0.70 -2.45
N LEU A 85 0.48 -0.59 -1.16
CA LEU A 85 0.78 -1.73 -0.30
C LEU A 85 0.49 -1.31 1.14
N TYR A 86 -0.58 -1.84 1.70
CA TYR A 86 -1.06 -1.45 3.04
C TYR A 86 -1.41 -2.69 3.86
N VAL A 87 -1.03 -2.66 5.13
CA VAL A 87 -1.31 -3.73 6.09
C VAL A 87 -2.00 -3.12 7.30
N ARG A 88 -3.08 -3.76 7.76
CA ARG A 88 -3.81 -3.29 8.94
C ARG A 88 -2.86 -3.14 10.12
N ALA A 89 -3.00 -2.05 10.88
CA ALA A 89 -2.08 -1.71 11.96
C ALA A 89 -1.93 -2.86 12.98
N SER A 90 -3.03 -3.54 13.30
CA SER A 90 -3.02 -4.66 14.24
C SER A 90 -2.29 -5.90 13.71
N CYS A 91 -1.96 -5.95 12.42
CA CYS A 91 -1.31 -7.08 11.77
C CYS A 91 0.12 -6.78 11.33
N LEU A 92 0.67 -5.64 11.70
CA LEU A 92 2.05 -5.29 11.38
C LEU A 92 3.03 -6.24 12.09
N GLY A 93 4.15 -6.52 11.44
CA GLY A 93 5.18 -7.40 12.00
C GLY A 93 4.85 -8.88 11.92
N GLN A 94 3.80 -9.28 11.22
CA GLN A 94 3.36 -10.67 11.11
C GLN A 94 3.58 -11.27 9.72
N GLY A 95 4.32 -10.59 8.85
CA GLY A 95 4.67 -11.10 7.54
C GLY A 95 3.65 -10.83 6.44
N VAL A 96 2.56 -10.12 6.72
CA VAL A 96 1.52 -9.84 5.72
C VAL A 96 2.07 -8.97 4.60
N GLY A 97 2.77 -7.89 4.95
CA GLY A 97 3.37 -6.99 3.96
C GLY A 97 4.39 -7.69 3.07
N SER A 98 5.26 -8.51 3.68
CA SER A 98 6.27 -9.26 2.94
C SER A 98 5.64 -10.27 1.97
N ALA A 99 4.59 -10.96 2.41
CA ALA A 99 3.88 -11.93 1.57
C ALA A 99 3.18 -11.24 0.39
N LEU A 100 2.53 -10.10 0.64
CA LEU A 100 1.90 -9.32 -0.42
C LEU A 100 2.94 -8.81 -1.41
N LEU A 101 4.04 -8.25 -0.92
CA LEU A 101 5.10 -7.75 -1.79
C LEU A 101 5.66 -8.86 -2.67
N HIS A 102 5.90 -10.04 -2.11
CA HIS A 102 6.39 -11.19 -2.86
C HIS A 102 5.45 -11.55 -4.03
N VAL A 103 4.15 -11.58 -3.78
CA VAL A 103 3.16 -11.87 -4.82
C VAL A 103 3.13 -10.77 -5.88
N LEU A 104 3.22 -9.51 -5.48
CA LEU A 104 3.26 -8.39 -6.42
C LEU A 104 4.51 -8.43 -7.31
N GLU A 105 5.66 -8.77 -6.74
CA GLU A 105 6.93 -8.82 -7.48
C GLU A 105 7.01 -9.98 -8.45
N ARG A 106 6.28 -11.06 -8.15
CA ARG A 106 6.30 -12.26 -8.99
C ARG A 106 5.76 -11.93 -10.37
N ASP A 107 6.51 -12.29 -11.38
CA ASP A 107 6.17 -12.09 -12.79
C ASP A 107 6.10 -10.61 -13.22
N ALA A 108 6.52 -9.67 -12.36
CA ALA A 108 6.59 -8.26 -12.73
C ALA A 108 7.90 -7.95 -13.44
N PRO A 109 7.89 -7.06 -14.46
CA PRO A 109 9.13 -6.69 -15.11
C PRO A 109 10.04 -5.89 -14.19
N ARG A 110 11.35 -6.05 -14.35
CA ARG A 110 12.35 -5.29 -13.63
C ARG A 110 12.79 -4.09 -14.47
N PRO A 111 13.21 -2.97 -13.85
CA PRO A 111 13.26 -2.76 -12.40
C PRO A 111 11.88 -2.54 -11.80
N LEU A 112 11.77 -2.84 -10.51
CA LEU A 112 10.57 -2.51 -9.72
C LEU A 112 10.77 -1.12 -9.12
N ASP A 113 9.67 -0.38 -8.98
CA ASP A 113 9.73 0.90 -8.26
C ASP A 113 8.48 1.13 -7.42
N VAL A 114 8.60 2.03 -6.47
CA VAL A 114 7.52 2.42 -5.57
C VAL A 114 7.76 3.86 -5.11
N GLU A 115 6.68 4.58 -4.84
CA GLU A 115 6.74 5.85 -4.14
C GLU A 115 6.37 5.57 -2.67
N ALA A 116 7.39 5.36 -1.84
CA ALA A 116 7.20 4.93 -0.46
C ALA A 116 7.02 6.13 0.47
N SER A 117 6.07 6.01 1.40
CA SER A 117 5.94 6.98 2.47
C SER A 117 7.18 6.96 3.36
N ILE A 118 7.34 8.00 4.18
CA ILE A 118 8.41 8.06 5.19
C ILE A 118 8.34 6.82 6.08
N THR A 119 7.13 6.44 6.49
CA THR A 119 6.90 5.29 7.37
C THR A 119 7.26 3.96 6.70
N ALA A 120 6.94 3.82 5.42
CA ALA A 120 7.14 2.57 4.68
C ALA A 120 8.57 2.38 4.17
N LYS A 121 9.36 3.45 4.08
CA LYS A 121 10.72 3.40 3.53
C LYS A 121 11.58 2.29 4.15
N PRO A 122 11.65 2.12 5.49
CA PRO A 122 12.46 1.04 6.07
C PRO A 122 12.00 -0.35 5.65
N PHE A 123 10.69 -0.56 5.49
CA PHE A 123 10.16 -1.84 5.02
C PHE A 123 10.69 -2.17 3.62
N PHE A 124 10.63 -1.22 2.69
CA PHE A 124 11.12 -1.44 1.34
C PHE A 124 12.63 -1.62 1.30
N GLU A 125 13.37 -0.90 2.13
CA GLU A 125 14.82 -1.07 2.24
C GLU A 125 15.18 -2.50 2.65
N ARG A 126 14.44 -3.09 3.60
CA ARG A 126 14.67 -4.46 4.02
C ARG A 126 14.37 -5.47 2.92
N HIS A 127 13.62 -5.08 1.90
CA HIS A 127 13.25 -5.95 0.78
C HIS A 127 14.04 -5.66 -0.49
N GLY A 128 15.17 -4.95 -0.36
CA GLY A 128 16.09 -4.74 -1.46
C GLY A 128 15.83 -3.50 -2.32
N TYR A 129 14.92 -2.63 -1.89
CA TYR A 129 14.68 -1.35 -2.57
C TYR A 129 15.64 -0.30 -2.05
N ARG A 130 16.01 0.61 -2.92
CA ARG A 130 16.92 1.71 -2.60
C ARG A 130 16.28 3.03 -2.97
N ALA A 131 16.31 3.99 -2.04
CA ALA A 131 15.79 5.34 -2.30
C ALA A 131 16.69 6.04 -3.32
N VAL A 132 16.10 6.50 -4.42
CA VAL A 132 16.82 7.21 -5.47
C VAL A 132 16.45 8.69 -5.50
N ALA A 133 15.34 9.09 -4.90
CA ALA A 133 14.94 10.49 -4.79
C ALA A 133 14.00 10.68 -3.60
N ARG A 134 14.25 11.76 -2.86
CA ARG A 134 13.27 12.31 -1.94
C ARG A 134 12.43 13.29 -2.75
N GLN A 135 11.10 13.20 -2.64
CA GLN A 135 10.23 14.03 -3.46
C GLN A 135 9.09 14.63 -2.65
N THR A 136 8.56 15.73 -3.17
CA THR A 136 7.35 16.36 -2.64
C THR A 136 6.25 16.12 -3.66
N VAL A 137 5.14 15.55 -3.21
CA VAL A 137 3.96 15.33 -4.03
C VAL A 137 2.81 16.13 -3.46
N THR A 138 1.86 16.51 -4.31
CA THR A 138 0.70 17.29 -3.89
C THR A 138 -0.55 16.44 -3.95
N ARG A 139 -1.32 16.44 -2.86
CA ARG A 139 -2.61 15.76 -2.76
C ARG A 139 -3.62 16.77 -2.22
N ARG A 140 -4.68 17.05 -2.98
CA ARG A 140 -5.72 18.02 -2.61
C ARG A 140 -5.13 19.36 -2.18
N GLY A 141 -4.07 19.82 -2.88
CA GLY A 141 -3.40 21.08 -2.58
C GLY A 141 -2.43 21.05 -1.41
N ILE A 142 -2.24 19.91 -0.76
CA ILE A 142 -1.34 19.75 0.39
C ILE A 142 -0.09 18.98 -0.04
N GLU A 143 1.09 19.47 0.35
CA GLU A 143 2.36 18.84 0.03
C GLU A 143 2.69 17.73 1.03
N LEU A 144 3.13 16.58 0.50
CA LEU A 144 3.61 15.45 1.29
C LEU A 144 4.98 15.03 0.78
N THR A 145 5.84 14.59 1.71
CA THR A 145 7.14 14.01 1.36
C THR A 145 6.99 12.50 1.18
N ASN A 146 7.58 11.96 0.12
CA ASN A 146 7.77 10.53 -0.02
C ASN A 146 9.11 10.25 -0.71
N TYR A 147 9.40 8.98 -0.97
CA TYR A 147 10.67 8.56 -1.56
C TYR A 147 10.40 7.67 -2.77
N ARG A 148 11.02 8.01 -3.89
CA ARG A 148 11.03 7.09 -5.01
C ARG A 148 12.11 6.04 -4.73
N MET A 149 11.71 4.78 -4.74
CA MET A 149 12.60 3.66 -4.44
C MET A 149 12.60 2.66 -5.58
N VAL A 150 13.73 2.04 -5.82
CA VAL A 150 13.92 1.14 -6.97
C VAL A 150 14.59 -0.15 -6.51
N LYS A 151 14.13 -1.27 -7.07
CA LYS A 151 14.74 -2.59 -6.91
C LYS A 151 15.05 -3.13 -8.31
N ARG A 152 16.32 -3.29 -8.62
CA ARG A 152 16.77 -3.62 -9.97
C ARG A 152 16.91 -5.11 -10.23
N GLY A 153 17.13 -5.88 -9.22
CA GLY A 153 17.32 -7.32 -9.34
C GLY A 153 16.26 -8.18 -8.64
#